data_a63f6c15a855bf8b56c5ef6932e55b84
#
_entry.id   a63f6c15a855bf8b56c5ef6932e55b84
#
_cell.length_a   1.000
_cell.length_b   1.000
_cell.length_c   1.000
_cell.angle_alpha   90.00
_cell.angle_beta   90.00
_cell.angle_gamma   90.00
#
_symmetry.space_group_name_H-M   'P 1'
#
loop_
_entity.id
_entity.type
_entity.pdbx_description
1 polymer ?
#
loop_
_entity_poly.entity_id
_entity_poly.type
_entity_poly.pdbx_seq_one_letter_code
_entity_poly.pdbx_strand_id
1 'polypeptide(L)'
;MIVAVSILGNPCQFDEITKLCEGNNIILFEDNCESMGAKFNGRYTGTFGLVNTFSTFFSHHISTIEGGLVLTDDREIYNLLKSLRNHGWTRDQDKDSPIFERRDDDFFEAYRFILPGYNLRPTEIQGAIGNVQLNKLEEFIGIRRKNAEHFVNLFRDDERFITQKEVGESSWFAFTMIINPELNINRKKILQKLRDANIEHRIITGGNILRHDVIKYYDYVATKSVNADIAHYNGFFVGNHPYDIRDKIDYLHETLKAI
;
A
#
# COMPACT_ATOMS: atom_id res chain seq x y z
N MET A 1 -1.84 16.04 -10.18
CA MET A 1 -2.09 14.64 -9.78
C MET A 1 -2.12 14.54 -8.26
N ILE A 2 -3.04 13.77 -7.71
CA ILE A 2 -3.05 13.34 -6.30
C ILE A 2 -2.64 11.88 -6.27
N VAL A 3 -1.70 11.53 -5.36
CA VAL A 3 -1.37 10.14 -5.03
C VAL A 3 -2.01 9.82 -3.69
N ALA A 4 -3.03 8.97 -3.71
CA ALA A 4 -3.74 8.53 -2.52
C ALA A 4 -3.16 7.18 -2.06
N VAL A 5 -2.53 7.16 -0.89
CA VAL A 5 -1.92 5.95 -0.32
C VAL A 5 -2.82 5.37 0.75
N SER A 6 -3.38 4.18 0.49
CA SER A 6 -4.20 3.43 1.46
C SER A 6 -3.30 2.67 2.43
N ILE A 7 -2.76 3.40 3.40
CA ILE A 7 -1.71 2.95 4.34
C ILE A 7 -2.22 1.82 5.25
N LEU A 8 -1.38 0.79 5.43
CA LEU A 8 -1.55 -0.33 6.37
C LEU A 8 -2.93 -1.02 6.27
N GLY A 9 -3.50 -1.01 5.06
CA GLY A 9 -4.76 -1.67 4.77
C GLY A 9 -6.00 -0.79 4.90
N ASN A 10 -5.87 0.46 5.34
CA ASN A 10 -7.00 1.35 5.56
C ASN A 10 -7.27 2.22 4.32
N PRO A 11 -8.47 2.17 3.73
CA PRO A 11 -8.80 3.01 2.58
C PRO A 11 -8.68 4.50 2.86
N CYS A 12 -8.35 5.28 1.83
CA CYS A 12 -8.52 6.73 1.88
C CYS A 12 -10.01 7.13 1.84
N GLN A 13 -10.32 8.38 2.19
CA GLN A 13 -11.66 8.99 2.03
C GLN A 13 -11.90 9.30 0.54
N PHE A 14 -12.23 8.27 -0.24
CA PHE A 14 -12.29 8.39 -1.70
C PHE A 14 -13.44 9.25 -2.20
N ASP A 15 -14.54 9.39 -1.47
CA ASP A 15 -15.65 10.31 -1.82
C ASP A 15 -15.21 11.78 -1.85
N GLU A 16 -14.40 12.20 -0.89
CA GLU A 16 -13.85 13.56 -0.85
C GLU A 16 -12.75 13.74 -1.89
N ILE A 17 -11.86 12.78 -2.03
CA ILE A 17 -10.72 12.83 -2.96
C ILE A 17 -11.20 12.83 -4.41
N THR A 18 -12.11 11.94 -4.78
CA THR A 18 -12.64 11.87 -6.15
C THR A 18 -13.40 13.13 -6.52
N LYS A 19 -14.24 13.64 -5.62
CA LYS A 19 -14.94 14.91 -5.82
C LYS A 19 -13.98 16.09 -6.05
N LEU A 20 -12.89 16.14 -5.28
CA LEU A 20 -11.84 17.14 -5.44
C LEU A 20 -11.14 17.01 -6.80
N CYS A 21 -10.80 15.79 -7.18
CA CYS A 21 -10.12 15.49 -8.44
C CYS A 21 -10.99 15.87 -9.65
N GLU A 22 -12.25 15.44 -9.67
CA GLU A 22 -13.22 15.73 -10.73
C GLU A 22 -13.47 17.23 -10.86
N GLY A 23 -13.70 17.93 -9.74
CA GLY A 23 -13.98 19.35 -9.72
C GLY A 23 -12.81 20.25 -10.18
N ASN A 24 -11.59 19.74 -10.21
CA ASN A 24 -10.39 20.50 -10.56
C ASN A 24 -9.57 19.89 -11.71
N ASN A 25 -10.08 18.89 -12.40
CA ASN A 25 -9.38 18.15 -13.46
C ASN A 25 -8.01 17.62 -13.01
N ILE A 26 -7.98 17.02 -11.82
CA ILE A 26 -6.78 16.44 -11.21
C ILE A 26 -6.79 14.92 -11.41
N ILE A 27 -5.70 14.34 -11.89
CA ILE A 27 -5.55 12.90 -12.00
C ILE A 27 -5.42 12.31 -10.59
N LEU A 28 -6.23 11.28 -10.30
CA LEU A 28 -6.10 10.45 -9.11
C LEU A 28 -5.27 9.21 -9.44
N PHE A 29 -4.23 9.00 -8.65
CA PHE A 29 -3.43 7.78 -8.61
C PHE A 29 -3.61 7.11 -7.25
N GLU A 30 -3.89 5.80 -7.22
CA GLU A 30 -3.97 5.07 -5.96
C GLU A 30 -2.73 4.20 -5.75
N ASP A 31 -2.13 4.32 -4.57
CA ASP A 31 -1.16 3.36 -4.08
C ASP A 31 -1.83 2.45 -3.04
N ASN A 32 -2.13 1.23 -3.47
CA ASN A 32 -2.79 0.20 -2.68
C ASN A 32 -1.84 -0.96 -2.34
N CYS A 33 -0.53 -0.69 -2.32
CA CYS A 33 0.47 -1.73 -2.02
C CYS A 33 0.20 -2.43 -0.70
N GLU A 34 -0.35 -1.73 0.28
CA GLU A 34 -0.69 -2.27 1.60
C GLU A 34 -2.19 -2.51 1.82
N SER A 35 -3.04 -2.34 0.81
CA SER A 35 -4.51 -2.36 0.97
C SER A 35 -5.25 -3.27 -0.02
N MET A 36 -4.58 -4.28 -0.54
CA MET A 36 -5.23 -5.24 -1.43
C MET A 36 -6.44 -5.88 -0.73
N GLY A 37 -7.61 -5.81 -1.39
CA GLY A 37 -8.88 -6.32 -0.88
C GLY A 37 -9.60 -5.42 0.13
N ALA A 38 -9.07 -4.24 0.43
CA ALA A 38 -9.80 -3.22 1.18
C ALA A 38 -10.93 -2.61 0.31
N LYS A 39 -11.98 -2.10 0.97
CA LYS A 39 -13.12 -1.48 0.28
C LYS A 39 -13.51 -0.16 0.91
N PHE A 40 -13.95 0.77 0.07
CA PHE A 40 -14.59 2.01 0.50
C PHE A 40 -15.98 2.09 -0.13
N ASN A 41 -17.02 2.23 0.70
CA ASN A 41 -18.42 2.20 0.28
C ASN A 41 -18.76 0.97 -0.60
N GLY A 42 -18.25 -0.22 -0.22
CA GLY A 42 -18.47 -1.49 -0.92
C GLY A 42 -17.67 -1.67 -2.21
N ARG A 43 -16.90 -0.67 -2.66
CA ARG A 43 -16.06 -0.69 -3.85
C ARG A 43 -14.59 -0.95 -3.47
N TYR A 44 -13.91 -1.85 -4.17
CA TYR A 44 -12.50 -2.15 -3.89
C TYR A 44 -11.58 -0.94 -4.10
N THR A 45 -10.62 -0.74 -3.20
CA THR A 45 -9.48 0.14 -3.47
C THR A 45 -8.75 -0.33 -4.73
N GLY A 46 -8.14 0.60 -5.45
CA GLY A 46 -7.54 0.31 -6.76
C GLY A 46 -8.51 0.39 -7.94
N THR A 47 -9.70 0.95 -7.70
CA THR A 47 -10.71 1.16 -8.76
C THR A 47 -11.25 2.60 -8.81
N PHE A 48 -10.75 3.49 -7.96
CA PHE A 48 -11.17 4.91 -7.91
C PHE A 48 -10.31 5.82 -8.79
N GLY A 49 -9.01 5.53 -8.89
CA GLY A 49 -8.05 6.31 -9.65
C GLY A 49 -7.91 5.88 -11.11
N LEU A 50 -7.31 6.76 -11.91
CA LEU A 50 -6.97 6.49 -13.31
C LEU A 50 -5.91 5.38 -13.43
N VAL A 51 -4.95 5.36 -12.49
CA VAL A 51 -3.89 4.35 -12.39
C VAL A 51 -3.79 3.91 -10.94
N ASN A 52 -3.67 2.63 -10.72
CA ASN A 52 -3.73 2.02 -9.40
C ASN A 52 -2.63 0.96 -9.26
N THR A 53 -1.93 0.95 -8.14
CA THR A 53 -0.83 0.01 -7.90
C THR A 53 -1.11 -0.92 -6.73
N PHE A 54 -0.62 -2.16 -6.84
CA PHE A 54 -0.60 -3.15 -5.78
C PHE A 54 0.77 -3.82 -5.70
N SER A 55 1.19 -4.17 -4.52
CA SER A 55 2.42 -4.96 -4.32
C SER A 55 2.09 -6.43 -4.11
N THR A 56 2.92 -7.28 -4.70
CA THR A 56 2.96 -8.72 -4.43
C THR A 56 4.33 -9.14 -3.87
N PHE A 57 4.99 -8.19 -3.18
CA PHE A 57 6.20 -8.42 -2.41
C PHE A 57 5.95 -9.45 -1.30
N PHE A 58 6.98 -10.19 -0.88
CA PHE A 58 6.83 -11.36 -0.02
C PHE A 58 6.06 -11.14 1.28
N SER A 59 6.06 -9.92 1.83
CA SER A 59 5.41 -9.59 3.10
C SER A 59 4.02 -8.96 2.95
N HIS A 60 3.48 -8.87 1.73
CA HIS A 60 2.17 -8.25 1.47
C HIS A 60 1.02 -9.26 1.57
N HIS A 61 -0.20 -8.84 1.23
CA HIS A 61 -1.40 -9.67 1.40
C HIS A 61 -1.32 -10.99 0.65
N ILE A 62 -0.80 -10.95 -0.58
CA ILE A 62 -0.39 -12.11 -1.38
C ILE A 62 1.03 -11.88 -1.89
N SER A 63 1.74 -12.96 -2.19
CA SER A 63 3.15 -12.86 -2.56
C SER A 63 3.46 -13.59 -3.85
N THR A 64 4.23 -12.92 -4.72
CA THR A 64 4.93 -13.54 -5.85
C THR A 64 6.46 -13.49 -5.66
N ILE A 65 6.92 -13.46 -4.40
CA ILE A 65 8.30 -13.22 -3.95
C ILE A 65 8.64 -11.74 -4.13
N GLU A 66 8.83 -11.29 -5.34
CA GLU A 66 8.90 -9.91 -5.80
C GLU A 66 7.82 -9.71 -6.86
N GLY A 67 7.26 -8.52 -6.95
CA GLY A 67 6.31 -8.18 -8.00
C GLY A 67 5.30 -7.10 -7.59
N GLY A 68 4.49 -6.73 -8.56
CA GLY A 68 3.43 -5.75 -8.39
C GLY A 68 2.47 -5.77 -9.57
N LEU A 69 1.33 -5.14 -9.37
CA LEU A 69 0.29 -4.99 -10.37
C LEU A 69 0.04 -3.49 -10.58
N VAL A 70 -0.17 -3.09 -11.82
CA VAL A 70 -0.67 -1.76 -12.17
C VAL A 70 -1.97 -1.95 -12.94
N LEU A 71 -3.04 -1.34 -12.46
CA LEU A 71 -4.38 -1.46 -13.01
C LEU A 71 -4.84 -0.12 -13.57
N THR A 72 -5.49 -0.16 -14.71
CA THR A 72 -6.15 0.98 -15.34
C THR A 72 -7.25 0.50 -16.27
N ASP A 73 -8.34 1.27 -16.39
CA ASP A 73 -9.39 1.07 -17.39
C ASP A 73 -9.11 1.86 -18.69
N ASP A 74 -8.06 2.70 -18.70
CA ASP A 74 -7.65 3.50 -19.85
C ASP A 74 -6.76 2.66 -20.79
N ARG A 75 -7.23 2.48 -22.02
CA ARG A 75 -6.54 1.66 -23.03
C ARG A 75 -5.20 2.24 -23.48
N GLU A 76 -5.07 3.55 -23.54
CA GLU A 76 -3.82 4.21 -23.91
C GLU A 76 -2.78 4.00 -22.81
N ILE A 77 -3.14 4.26 -21.54
CA ILE A 77 -2.28 4.01 -20.39
C ILE A 77 -1.88 2.54 -20.29
N TYR A 78 -2.81 1.62 -20.49
CA TYR A 78 -2.50 0.18 -20.51
C TYR A 78 -1.41 -0.16 -21.53
N ASN A 79 -1.53 0.35 -22.76
CA ASN A 79 -0.53 0.11 -23.81
C ASN A 79 0.79 0.81 -23.52
N LEU A 80 0.77 2.03 -22.96
CA LEU A 80 1.98 2.71 -22.47
C LEU A 80 2.71 1.88 -21.42
N LEU A 81 2.00 1.36 -20.43
CA LEU A 81 2.57 0.50 -19.37
C LEU A 81 3.18 -0.78 -19.94
N LYS A 82 2.51 -1.46 -20.88
CA LYS A 82 3.03 -2.63 -21.57
C LYS A 82 4.35 -2.34 -22.31
N SER A 83 4.42 -1.18 -22.97
CA SER A 83 5.62 -0.76 -23.68
C SER A 83 6.74 -0.38 -22.71
N LEU A 84 6.44 0.47 -21.72
CA LEU A 84 7.42 0.98 -20.75
C LEU A 84 8.08 -0.13 -19.93
N ARG A 85 7.32 -1.15 -19.48
CA ARG A 85 7.88 -2.27 -18.72
C ARG A 85 8.82 -3.17 -19.54
N ASN A 86 8.75 -3.07 -20.86
CA ASN A 86 9.50 -3.88 -21.81
C ASN A 86 10.30 -2.99 -22.79
N HIS A 87 11.20 -2.20 -22.27
CA HIS A 87 12.16 -1.36 -23.01
C HIS A 87 11.55 -0.30 -23.95
N GLY A 88 10.27 -0.04 -23.95
CA GLY A 88 9.57 0.78 -24.94
C GLY A 88 9.25 0.01 -26.23
N TRP A 89 9.26 -1.31 -26.22
CA TRP A 89 9.10 -2.21 -27.35
C TRP A 89 7.63 -2.35 -27.78
N THR A 90 7.40 -2.49 -29.10
CA THR A 90 6.06 -2.71 -29.67
C THR A 90 5.61 -4.17 -29.70
N ARG A 91 6.50 -5.13 -29.38
CA ARG A 91 6.29 -6.56 -29.54
C ARG A 91 5.01 -7.08 -28.85
N ASP A 92 4.77 -6.62 -27.63
CA ASP A 92 3.63 -7.09 -26.81
C ASP A 92 2.39 -6.19 -26.97
N GLN A 93 2.43 -5.23 -27.91
CA GLN A 93 1.35 -4.29 -28.15
C GLN A 93 0.22 -4.95 -28.96
N ASP A 94 -1.00 -4.50 -28.73
CA ASP A 94 -2.14 -4.88 -29.53
C ASP A 94 -1.95 -4.39 -30.99
N LYS A 95 -2.55 -5.10 -31.97
CA LYS A 95 -2.42 -4.74 -33.39
C LYS A 95 -2.95 -3.34 -33.69
N ASP A 96 -3.98 -2.93 -32.96
CA ASP A 96 -4.66 -1.64 -33.05
C ASP A 96 -4.32 -0.74 -31.83
N SER A 97 -3.08 -0.80 -31.36
CA SER A 97 -2.61 0.00 -30.23
C SER A 97 -2.82 1.50 -30.46
N PRO A 98 -3.37 2.24 -29.45
CA PRO A 98 -3.60 3.68 -29.60
C PRO A 98 -2.34 4.53 -29.53
N ILE A 99 -1.19 3.97 -29.12
CA ILE A 99 0.03 4.75 -28.85
C ILE A 99 1.01 4.77 -30.04
N PHE A 100 0.76 3.99 -31.09
CA PHE A 100 1.57 4.03 -32.32
C PHE A 100 0.81 3.37 -33.46
N GLU A 101 1.20 3.74 -34.70
CA GLU A 101 0.74 3.13 -35.94
C GLU A 101 1.74 2.08 -36.41
N ARG A 102 1.30 0.85 -36.73
CA ARG A 102 2.14 -0.20 -37.27
C ARG A 102 2.55 0.13 -38.71
N ARG A 103 3.79 -0.19 -39.06
CA ARG A 103 4.30 -0.14 -40.42
C ARG A 103 4.04 -1.48 -41.11
N ASP A 104 3.96 -1.43 -42.43
CA ASP A 104 3.87 -2.62 -43.30
C ASP A 104 5.29 -3.18 -43.56
N ASP A 105 5.99 -3.51 -42.46
CA ASP A 105 7.33 -4.10 -42.47
C ASP A 105 7.49 -4.95 -41.19
N ASP A 106 7.11 -6.21 -41.29
CA ASP A 106 7.16 -7.13 -40.16
C ASP A 106 8.57 -7.35 -39.62
N PHE A 107 9.60 -7.25 -40.47
CA PHE A 107 10.98 -7.40 -40.02
C PHE A 107 11.40 -6.24 -39.11
N PHE A 108 11.05 -5.02 -39.48
CA PHE A 108 11.32 -3.83 -38.69
C PHE A 108 10.46 -3.82 -37.38
N GLU A 109 9.15 -4.16 -37.50
CA GLU A 109 8.25 -4.18 -36.35
C GLU A 109 8.65 -5.20 -35.27
N ALA A 110 9.38 -6.25 -35.64
CA ALA A 110 9.87 -7.25 -34.69
C ALA A 110 10.79 -6.68 -33.60
N TYR A 111 11.48 -5.57 -33.87
CA TYR A 111 12.41 -4.92 -32.93
C TYR A 111 12.24 -3.40 -32.85
N ARG A 112 11.02 -2.92 -33.04
CA ARG A 112 10.73 -1.48 -32.97
C ARG A 112 10.51 -1.02 -31.53
N PHE A 113 11.20 0.05 -31.15
CA PHE A 113 11.07 0.75 -29.87
C PHE A 113 10.45 2.11 -30.11
N ILE A 114 9.43 2.48 -29.34
CA ILE A 114 8.66 3.72 -29.51
C ILE A 114 8.77 4.67 -28.32
N LEU A 115 9.25 4.17 -27.18
CA LEU A 115 9.39 4.91 -25.93
C LEU A 115 10.71 4.55 -25.24
N PRO A 116 11.31 5.47 -24.45
CA PRO A 116 12.35 5.11 -23.50
C PRO A 116 11.72 4.29 -22.37
N GLY A 117 12.00 2.99 -22.32
CA GLY A 117 11.39 2.08 -21.39
C GLY A 117 12.38 1.44 -20.41
N TYR A 118 11.85 0.59 -19.54
CA TYR A 118 12.58 -0.12 -18.49
C TYR A 118 12.59 -1.63 -18.77
N ASN A 119 13.42 -2.36 -18.06
CA ASN A 119 13.34 -3.83 -18.01
C ASN A 119 12.63 -4.26 -16.72
N LEU A 120 11.30 -4.26 -16.73
CA LEU A 120 10.44 -4.59 -15.58
C LEU A 120 9.47 -5.72 -15.90
N ARG A 121 9.90 -6.64 -16.78
CA ARG A 121 9.06 -7.78 -17.18
C ARG A 121 8.91 -8.78 -16.02
N PRO A 122 7.68 -9.21 -15.71
CA PRO A 122 7.46 -10.31 -14.78
C PRO A 122 7.95 -11.63 -15.37
N THR A 123 8.22 -12.59 -14.49
CA THR A 123 8.51 -13.97 -14.90
C THR A 123 7.24 -14.83 -14.86
N GLU A 124 7.20 -15.90 -15.66
CA GLU A 124 6.08 -16.88 -15.64
C GLU A 124 5.93 -17.55 -14.27
N ILE A 125 7.02 -17.73 -13.54
CA ILE A 125 7.01 -18.28 -12.18
C ILE A 125 6.22 -17.37 -11.24
N GLN A 126 6.42 -16.05 -11.31
CA GLN A 126 5.65 -15.08 -10.53
C GLN A 126 4.16 -15.16 -10.87
N GLY A 127 3.82 -15.29 -12.17
CA GLY A 127 2.44 -15.46 -12.60
C GLY A 127 1.80 -16.74 -12.06
N ALA A 128 2.51 -17.86 -12.11
CA ALA A 128 2.04 -19.15 -11.58
C ALA A 128 1.80 -19.10 -10.06
N ILE A 129 2.74 -18.52 -9.30
CA ILE A 129 2.58 -18.31 -7.86
C ILE A 129 1.40 -17.38 -7.58
N GLY A 130 1.29 -16.26 -8.31
CA GLY A 130 0.26 -15.25 -8.14
C GLY A 130 -1.15 -15.82 -8.31
N ASN A 131 -1.38 -16.68 -9.30
CA ASN A 131 -2.67 -17.35 -9.52
C ASN A 131 -3.09 -18.20 -8.30
N VAL A 132 -2.14 -18.91 -7.68
CA VAL A 132 -2.43 -19.69 -6.46
C VAL A 132 -2.69 -18.80 -5.26
N GLN A 133 -1.90 -17.73 -5.12
CA GLN A 133 -2.02 -16.80 -4.01
C GLN A 133 -3.32 -15.99 -4.07
N LEU A 134 -3.75 -15.57 -5.27
CA LEU A 134 -4.99 -14.81 -5.46
C LEU A 134 -6.21 -15.58 -4.96
N ASN A 135 -6.26 -16.89 -5.16
CA ASN A 135 -7.34 -17.74 -4.67
C ASN A 135 -7.45 -17.79 -3.13
N LYS A 136 -6.41 -17.38 -2.41
CA LYS A 136 -6.39 -17.35 -0.93
C LYS A 136 -6.70 -15.97 -0.37
N LEU A 137 -6.75 -14.93 -1.20
CA LEU A 137 -6.79 -13.53 -0.76
C LEU A 137 -7.98 -13.24 0.16
N GLU A 138 -9.18 -13.67 -0.20
CA GLU A 138 -10.39 -13.41 0.61
C GLU A 138 -10.33 -14.09 1.98
N GLU A 139 -9.81 -15.31 2.06
CA GLU A 139 -9.59 -16.01 3.32
C GLU A 139 -8.57 -15.26 4.18
N PHE A 140 -7.45 -14.85 3.59
CA PHE A 140 -6.39 -14.11 4.28
C PHE A 140 -6.89 -12.78 4.86
N ILE A 141 -7.70 -12.04 4.11
CA ILE A 141 -8.31 -10.79 4.57
C ILE A 141 -9.31 -11.08 5.70
N GLY A 142 -10.15 -12.10 5.56
CA GLY A 142 -11.09 -12.50 6.58
C GLY A 142 -10.44 -12.83 7.93
N ILE A 143 -9.30 -13.52 7.90
CA ILE A 143 -8.51 -13.82 9.09
C ILE A 143 -7.88 -12.55 9.68
N ARG A 144 -7.27 -11.70 8.85
CA ARG A 144 -6.69 -10.42 9.30
C ARG A 144 -7.73 -9.52 9.97
N ARG A 145 -8.95 -9.48 9.48
CA ARG A 145 -10.06 -8.71 10.08
C ARG A 145 -10.47 -9.27 11.44
N LYS A 146 -10.53 -10.60 11.60
CA LYS A 146 -10.81 -11.24 12.90
C LYS A 146 -9.73 -10.93 13.94
N ASN A 147 -8.46 -10.97 13.52
CA ASN A 147 -7.35 -10.57 14.38
C ASN A 147 -7.48 -9.09 14.77
N ALA A 148 -7.85 -8.23 13.81
CA ALA A 148 -8.02 -6.80 14.04
C ALA A 148 -9.18 -6.47 14.98
N GLU A 149 -10.28 -7.18 14.88
CA GLU A 149 -11.40 -7.04 15.81
C GLU A 149 -10.94 -7.32 17.26
N HIS A 150 -10.16 -8.38 17.44
CA HIS A 150 -9.59 -8.70 18.75
C HIS A 150 -8.63 -7.62 19.25
N PHE A 151 -7.72 -7.15 18.40
CA PHE A 151 -6.81 -6.05 18.69
C PHE A 151 -7.55 -4.76 19.09
N VAL A 152 -8.52 -4.33 18.31
CA VAL A 152 -9.31 -3.12 18.57
C VAL A 152 -10.06 -3.24 19.90
N ASN A 153 -10.63 -4.39 20.20
CA ASN A 153 -11.34 -4.62 21.47
C ASN A 153 -10.41 -4.52 22.68
N LEU A 154 -9.17 -4.99 22.60
CA LEU A 154 -8.21 -4.92 23.69
C LEU A 154 -7.66 -3.52 23.94
N PHE A 155 -7.46 -2.74 22.86
CA PHE A 155 -6.84 -1.42 22.94
C PHE A 155 -7.84 -0.26 22.92
N ARG A 156 -9.14 -0.52 22.83
CA ARG A 156 -10.19 0.50 22.71
C ARG A 156 -10.14 1.57 23.81
N ASP A 157 -9.92 1.13 25.05
CA ASP A 157 -9.97 2.00 26.24
C ASP A 157 -8.56 2.35 26.76
N ASP A 158 -7.52 2.05 25.99
CA ASP A 158 -6.13 2.36 26.37
C ASP A 158 -5.75 3.75 25.87
N GLU A 159 -5.94 4.76 26.71
CA GLU A 159 -5.67 6.16 26.39
C GLU A 159 -4.21 6.45 26.01
N ARG A 160 -3.28 5.53 26.28
CA ARG A 160 -1.86 5.66 25.92
C ARG A 160 -1.62 5.57 24.43
N PHE A 161 -2.53 4.90 23.70
CA PHE A 161 -2.35 4.63 22.29
C PHE A 161 -3.57 5.10 21.48
N ILE A 162 -3.30 5.79 20.38
CA ILE A 162 -4.26 6.06 19.32
C ILE A 162 -4.08 4.94 18.29
N THR A 163 -5.09 4.12 18.12
CA THR A 163 -5.11 3.03 17.14
C THR A 163 -5.76 3.49 15.83
N GLN A 164 -5.65 2.68 14.79
CA GLN A 164 -6.26 2.96 13.50
C GLN A 164 -7.78 3.11 13.62
N LYS A 165 -8.30 4.26 13.18
CA LYS A 165 -9.73 4.42 12.91
C LYS A 165 -10.02 3.88 11.53
N GLU A 166 -10.81 2.82 11.45
CA GLU A 166 -11.16 2.19 10.20
C GLU A 166 -12.01 3.11 9.33
N VAL A 167 -11.60 3.28 8.08
CA VAL A 167 -12.32 3.98 7.03
C VAL A 167 -12.79 2.93 6.02
N GLY A 168 -14.09 2.82 5.79
CA GLY A 168 -14.63 1.74 4.96
C GLY A 168 -14.36 0.34 5.55
N GLU A 169 -13.88 -0.59 4.73
CA GLU A 169 -13.53 -1.96 5.09
C GLU A 169 -12.03 -2.17 4.91
N SER A 170 -11.24 -1.98 5.97
CA SER A 170 -9.79 -2.18 5.93
C SER A 170 -9.41 -3.65 5.67
N SER A 171 -8.32 -3.88 4.95
CA SER A 171 -7.71 -5.19 4.80
C SER A 171 -6.69 -5.51 5.91
N TRP A 172 -6.48 -4.59 6.83
CA TRP A 172 -5.69 -4.74 8.05
C TRP A 172 -4.31 -5.38 7.83
N PHE A 173 -3.49 -4.70 7.05
CA PHE A 173 -2.12 -5.14 6.77
C PHE A 173 -1.30 -5.29 8.05
N ALA A 174 -1.47 -4.34 8.99
CA ALA A 174 -0.78 -4.33 10.27
C ALA A 174 -1.61 -3.54 11.31
N PHE A 175 -1.18 -3.57 12.55
CA PHE A 175 -1.78 -2.83 13.68
C PHE A 175 -0.99 -1.56 13.95
N THR A 176 -1.58 -0.42 13.60
CA THR A 176 -1.00 0.90 13.86
C THR A 176 -1.21 1.30 15.30
N MET A 177 -0.15 1.79 15.94
CA MET A 177 -0.17 2.34 17.29
C MET A 177 0.57 3.67 17.31
N ILE A 178 -0.11 4.73 17.73
CA ILE A 178 0.50 6.05 17.92
C ILE A 178 0.42 6.35 19.40
N ILE A 179 1.56 6.56 20.03
CA ILE A 179 1.61 6.99 21.44
C ILE A 179 0.94 8.36 21.53
N ASN A 180 -0.03 8.47 22.42
CA ASN A 180 -0.78 9.71 22.62
C ASN A 180 0.19 10.87 22.93
N PRO A 181 0.27 11.90 22.08
CA PRO A 181 1.23 12.99 22.24
C PRO A 181 0.95 13.86 23.47
N GLU A 182 -0.25 13.79 24.06
CA GLU A 182 -0.61 14.50 25.27
C GLU A 182 -0.03 13.84 26.53
N LEU A 183 0.40 12.59 26.43
CA LEU A 183 1.01 11.85 27.52
C LEU A 183 2.54 11.89 27.41
N ASN A 184 3.22 12.09 28.51
CA ASN A 184 4.68 12.11 28.53
C ASN A 184 5.27 10.69 28.52
N ILE A 185 4.97 9.93 27.45
CA ILE A 185 5.41 8.55 27.28
C ILE A 185 6.58 8.52 26.29
N ASN A 186 7.69 7.92 26.71
CA ASN A 186 8.87 7.82 25.85
C ASN A 186 8.78 6.63 24.91
N ARG A 187 8.62 6.90 23.58
CA ARG A 187 8.58 5.86 22.56
C ARG A 187 9.75 4.88 22.61
N LYS A 188 10.97 5.36 22.90
CA LYS A 188 12.15 4.49 22.98
C LYS A 188 12.01 3.41 24.04
N LYS A 189 11.37 3.73 25.19
CA LYS A 189 11.12 2.74 26.25
C LYS A 189 10.12 1.69 25.81
N ILE A 190 9.04 2.10 25.13
CA ILE A 190 8.05 1.17 24.54
C ILE A 190 8.71 0.24 23.54
N LEU A 191 9.44 0.80 22.56
CA LEU A 191 10.10 0.00 21.53
C LEU A 191 11.19 -0.92 22.12
N GLN A 192 11.87 -0.51 23.19
CA GLN A 192 12.82 -1.40 23.88
C GLN A 192 12.10 -2.57 24.53
N LYS A 193 10.99 -2.33 25.18
CA LYS A 193 10.20 -3.39 25.81
C LYS A 193 9.63 -4.39 24.79
N LEU A 194 9.19 -3.91 23.63
CA LEU A 194 8.77 -4.79 22.53
C LEU A 194 9.93 -5.65 22.04
N ARG A 195 11.14 -5.09 21.90
CA ARG A 195 12.35 -5.86 21.55
C ARG A 195 12.67 -6.93 22.57
N ASP A 196 12.65 -6.56 23.85
CA ASP A 196 12.94 -7.51 24.95
C ASP A 196 11.93 -8.64 25.02
N ALA A 197 10.69 -8.39 24.57
CA ALA A 197 9.63 -9.37 24.42
C ALA A 197 9.62 -10.11 23.07
N ASN A 198 10.63 -9.90 22.20
CA ASN A 198 10.71 -10.43 20.83
C ASN A 198 9.48 -10.09 19.95
N ILE A 199 8.89 -8.91 20.15
CA ILE A 199 7.81 -8.41 19.32
C ILE A 199 8.40 -7.49 18.24
N GLU A 200 8.32 -7.94 16.99
CA GLU A 200 8.77 -7.14 15.85
C GLU A 200 7.86 -5.91 15.67
N HIS A 201 8.48 -4.77 15.45
CA HIS A 201 7.79 -3.51 15.24
C HIS A 201 8.56 -2.64 14.26
N ARG A 202 7.84 -1.74 13.59
CA ARG A 202 8.41 -0.86 12.56
C ARG A 202 7.82 0.54 12.68
N ILE A 203 8.53 1.53 12.10
CA ILE A 203 7.97 2.87 11.91
C ILE A 203 6.78 2.78 10.94
N ILE A 204 5.76 3.63 11.12
CA ILE A 204 4.60 3.67 10.21
C ILE A 204 5.09 4.06 8.82
N THR A 205 5.26 3.06 7.96
CA THR A 205 5.65 3.07 6.53
C THR A 205 6.86 3.92 6.11
N GLY A 206 7.44 4.69 6.93
CA GLY A 206 8.52 5.64 6.66
C GLY A 206 8.32 6.94 7.41
N GLY A 207 7.15 7.13 8.01
CA GLY A 207 6.80 8.34 8.73
C GLY A 207 6.64 9.55 7.81
N ASN A 208 7.07 10.72 8.25
CA ASN A 208 7.00 11.95 7.48
C ASN A 208 8.18 12.04 6.50
N ILE A 209 7.92 12.01 5.19
CA ILE A 209 8.94 12.08 4.13
C ILE A 209 9.82 13.36 4.25
N LEU A 210 9.27 14.46 4.76
CA LEU A 210 10.01 15.69 4.96
C LEU A 210 11.12 15.58 6.04
N ARG A 211 11.16 14.47 6.77
CA ARG A 211 12.18 14.17 7.78
C ARG A 211 13.30 13.26 7.25
N HIS A 212 13.22 12.87 5.97
CA HIS A 212 14.20 12.01 5.33
C HIS A 212 15.19 12.83 4.47
N ASP A 213 16.43 12.38 4.40
CA ASP A 213 17.46 13.05 3.64
C ASP A 213 17.20 13.10 2.12
N VAL A 214 16.42 12.14 1.62
CA VAL A 214 16.07 12.05 0.20
C VAL A 214 15.34 13.30 -0.31
N ILE A 215 14.64 14.02 0.55
CA ILE A 215 13.92 15.23 0.13
C ILE A 215 14.83 16.33 -0.40
N LYS A 216 16.12 16.32 -0.02
CA LYS A 216 17.14 17.29 -0.47
C LYS A 216 17.40 17.25 -1.97
N TYR A 217 17.02 16.16 -2.64
CA TYR A 217 17.24 15.97 -4.09
C TYR A 217 16.05 16.42 -4.94
N TYR A 218 15.01 16.98 -4.34
CA TYR A 218 13.80 17.39 -5.03
C TYR A 218 13.44 18.84 -4.74
N ASP A 219 12.95 19.54 -5.77
CA ASP A 219 12.26 20.81 -5.60
C ASP A 219 10.81 20.51 -5.16
N TYR A 220 10.39 21.08 -4.03
CA TYR A 220 9.06 20.81 -3.49
C TYR A 220 8.51 22.02 -2.73
N VAL A 221 7.20 22.07 -2.62
CA VAL A 221 6.49 22.96 -1.70
C VAL A 221 5.86 22.11 -0.60
N ALA A 222 6.08 22.48 0.64
CA ALA A 222 5.53 21.78 1.78
C ALA A 222 4.65 22.66 2.63
N THR A 223 3.52 22.12 3.08
CA THR A 223 2.71 22.67 4.15
C THR A 223 3.04 21.99 5.47
N LYS A 224 2.81 22.68 6.59
CA LYS A 224 2.99 22.09 7.91
C LYS A 224 1.99 20.94 8.09
N SER A 225 2.50 19.73 8.27
CA SER A 225 1.70 18.53 8.52
C SER A 225 1.93 18.01 9.93
N VAL A 226 1.13 18.50 10.89
CA VAL A 226 1.26 18.15 12.32
C VAL A 226 1.01 16.65 12.53
N ASN A 227 0.00 16.07 11.88
CA ASN A 227 -0.34 14.66 12.04
C ASN A 227 0.75 13.73 11.49
N ALA A 228 1.40 14.11 10.37
CA ALA A 228 2.53 13.35 9.84
C ALA A 228 3.74 13.36 10.79
N ASP A 229 3.99 14.48 11.47
CA ASP A 229 5.03 14.56 12.50
C ASP A 229 4.67 13.72 13.73
N ILE A 230 3.42 13.73 14.19
CA ILE A 230 2.95 12.86 15.27
C ILE A 230 3.16 11.39 14.89
N ALA A 231 2.72 10.97 13.72
CA ALA A 231 2.94 9.62 13.24
C ALA A 231 4.43 9.25 13.16
N HIS A 232 5.27 10.18 12.69
CA HIS A 232 6.72 9.97 12.58
C HIS A 232 7.40 9.78 13.94
N TYR A 233 7.12 10.65 14.92
CA TYR A 233 7.82 10.64 16.20
C TYR A 233 7.20 9.73 17.25
N ASN A 234 5.88 9.51 17.20
CA ASN A 234 5.12 8.76 18.20
C ASN A 234 4.60 7.42 17.68
N GLY A 235 4.58 7.23 16.35
CA GLY A 235 3.98 6.05 15.73
C GLY A 235 4.93 4.86 15.60
N PHE A 236 4.35 3.68 15.63
CA PHE A 236 4.91 2.40 15.23
C PHE A 236 3.78 1.45 14.81
N PHE A 237 4.11 0.37 14.14
CA PHE A 237 3.14 -0.70 13.90
C PHE A 237 3.74 -2.06 14.25
N VAL A 238 2.85 -3.01 14.53
CA VAL A 238 3.17 -4.43 14.69
C VAL A 238 2.42 -5.24 13.62
N GLY A 239 2.99 -6.39 13.24
CA GLY A 239 2.47 -7.17 12.13
C GLY A 239 1.11 -7.81 12.41
N ASN A 240 0.28 -7.91 11.37
CA ASN A 240 -0.88 -8.77 11.31
C ASN A 240 -0.63 -9.87 10.26
N HIS A 241 -1.14 -11.08 10.48
CA HIS A 241 -0.85 -12.24 9.64
C HIS A 241 -2.13 -12.91 9.14
N PRO A 242 -2.08 -13.65 8.01
CA PRO A 242 -3.22 -14.38 7.47
C PRO A 242 -3.41 -15.74 8.19
N TYR A 243 -3.22 -15.77 9.50
CA TYR A 243 -3.56 -16.87 10.40
C TYR A 243 -3.95 -16.31 11.77
N ASP A 244 -4.59 -17.12 12.60
CA ASP A 244 -5.04 -16.69 13.93
C ASP A 244 -3.82 -16.36 14.81
N ILE A 245 -3.75 -15.11 15.27
CA ILE A 245 -2.70 -14.60 16.15
C ILE A 245 -3.27 -13.92 17.40
N ARG A 246 -4.48 -14.24 17.79
CA ARG A 246 -5.13 -13.60 18.95
C ARG A 246 -4.33 -13.81 20.25
N ASP A 247 -3.71 -14.96 20.43
CA ASP A 247 -2.78 -15.23 21.52
C ASP A 247 -1.57 -14.29 21.55
N LYS A 248 -1.05 -13.94 20.40
CA LYS A 248 0.07 -12.98 20.23
C LYS A 248 -0.38 -11.54 20.46
N ILE A 249 -1.61 -11.21 20.09
CA ILE A 249 -2.21 -9.90 20.37
C ILE A 249 -2.44 -9.75 21.90
N ASP A 250 -2.90 -10.80 22.58
CA ASP A 250 -2.99 -10.83 24.04
C ASP A 250 -1.60 -10.61 24.67
N TYR A 251 -0.57 -11.28 24.17
CA TYR A 251 0.80 -11.12 24.65
C TYR A 251 1.35 -9.71 24.43
N LEU A 252 1.06 -9.09 23.27
CA LEU A 252 1.39 -7.69 23.00
C LEU A 252 0.73 -6.76 24.04
N HIS A 253 -0.55 -6.95 24.28
CA HIS A 253 -1.31 -6.13 25.21
C HIS A 253 -0.77 -6.25 26.65
N GLU A 254 -0.53 -7.48 27.14
CA GLU A 254 0.07 -7.69 28.48
C GLU A 254 1.49 -7.10 28.57
N THR A 255 2.28 -7.23 27.51
CA THR A 255 3.61 -6.60 27.45
C THR A 255 3.53 -5.09 27.59
N LEU A 256 2.55 -4.45 26.96
CA LEU A 256 2.39 -2.99 27.02
C LEU A 256 1.70 -2.50 28.30
N LYS A 257 0.89 -3.32 28.96
CA LYS A 257 0.29 -2.97 30.29
C LYS A 257 1.32 -2.68 31.36
N ALA A 258 2.46 -3.34 31.29
CA ALA A 258 3.52 -3.20 32.30
C ALA A 258 4.44 -1.98 32.04
N ILE A 259 4.00 -0.98 31.28
CA ILE A 259 4.64 0.32 31.06
C ILE A 259 3.80 1.42 31.76
#